data_2791d06fa64a68eb12d3059f88ed263b
#
_entry.id   2791d06fa64a68eb12d3059f88ed263b
#
_cell.length_a   1.000
_cell.length_b   1.000
_cell.length_c   1.000
_cell.angle_alpha   90.00
_cell.angle_beta   90.00
_cell.angle_gamma   90.00
#
_symmetry.space_group_name_H-M   'P 1'
#
loop_
_entity.id
_entity.type
_entity.pdbx_description
1 polymer ?
#
loop_
_entity_poly.entity_id
_entity_poly.type
_entity_poly.pdbx_seq_one_letter_code
_entity_poly.pdbx_strand_id
1 'polypeptide(L)'
;ENIPSEGTRYIVAINHTCALDPVFAACPKQLPPLHFMAKVELFKNPIVGWFMTHMYGFPVKRGKGDNSAIEYGEKIINEGHVMAICPEGKRIKDKNGVPQRAKSGVAVIAKATNASVLPVAICCDGPIKAGKHVTISYGKLITPEDMRFDKENFGPHDIRNAANLVMDNITALWEAEIN
;
A
#
# COMPACT_ATOMS: atom_id res chain seq x y z
N GLU A 1 6.73 10.02 13.64
CA GLU A 1 6.50 9.31 14.93
C GLU A 1 5.92 7.90 14.75
N ASN A 2 5.17 7.65 13.67
CA ASN A 2 4.44 6.39 13.47
C ASN A 2 5.18 5.32 12.64
N ILE A 3 6.43 5.55 12.28
CA ILE A 3 7.22 4.56 11.52
C ILE A 3 7.62 3.43 12.48
N PRO A 4 7.32 2.16 12.11
CA PRO A 4 7.62 1.01 12.96
C PRO A 4 9.13 0.85 13.20
N SER A 5 9.47 0.27 14.36
CA SER A 5 10.86 -0.06 14.69
C SER A 5 11.43 -1.14 13.76
N GLU A 6 12.75 -1.18 13.65
CA GLU A 6 13.47 -2.20 12.90
C GLU A 6 13.09 -3.62 13.37
N GLY A 7 12.94 -4.54 12.43
CA GLY A 7 12.51 -5.91 12.70
C GLY A 7 10.98 -6.12 12.76
N THR A 8 10.18 -5.07 12.76
CA THR A 8 8.72 -5.19 12.67
C THR A 8 8.31 -5.64 11.26
N ARG A 9 7.43 -6.66 11.15
CA ARG A 9 6.82 -7.06 9.87
C ARG A 9 5.61 -6.18 9.60
N TYR A 10 5.64 -5.43 8.50
CA TYR A 10 4.51 -4.58 8.12
C TYR A 10 4.41 -4.34 6.62
N ILE A 11 3.22 -3.97 6.21
CA ILE A 11 2.88 -3.56 4.85
C ILE A 11 2.56 -2.08 4.89
N VAL A 12 3.11 -1.29 3.98
CA VAL A 12 2.74 0.12 3.79
C VAL A 12 1.55 0.19 2.84
N ALA A 13 0.41 0.66 3.32
CA ALA A 13 -0.81 0.81 2.52
C ALA A 13 -1.03 2.29 2.18
N ILE A 14 -1.09 2.63 0.88
CA ILE A 14 -1.18 4.00 0.38
C ILE A 14 -2.37 4.19 -0.57
N ASN A 15 -3.03 5.35 -0.54
CA ASN A 15 -3.98 5.73 -1.58
C ASN A 15 -3.25 5.92 -2.93
N HIS A 16 -3.96 5.73 -4.06
CA HIS A 16 -3.31 5.70 -5.37
C HIS A 16 -3.85 6.80 -6.30
N THR A 17 -3.17 7.93 -6.32
CA THR A 17 -3.54 9.11 -7.11
C THR A 17 -2.64 9.31 -8.33
N CYS A 18 -1.35 9.00 -8.22
CA CYS A 18 -0.41 9.13 -9.33
C CYS A 18 0.58 7.95 -9.43
N ALA A 19 1.40 7.94 -10.47
CA ALA A 19 2.39 6.87 -10.68
C ALA A 19 3.56 6.93 -9.69
N LEU A 20 3.78 8.07 -9.04
CA LEU A 20 4.88 8.32 -8.12
C LEU A 20 4.51 8.10 -6.65
N ASP A 21 3.26 7.68 -6.34
CA ASP A 21 2.83 7.48 -4.95
C ASP A 21 3.76 6.53 -4.16
N PRO A 22 4.26 5.40 -4.71
CA PRO A 22 5.22 4.57 -3.98
C PRO A 22 6.54 5.28 -3.69
N VAL A 23 6.98 6.18 -4.58
CA VAL A 23 8.19 6.99 -4.40
C VAL A 23 7.97 8.00 -3.28
N PHE A 24 6.82 8.68 -3.26
CA PHE A 24 6.48 9.60 -2.18
C PHE A 24 6.39 8.89 -0.83
N ALA A 25 5.75 7.71 -0.78
CA ALA A 25 5.66 6.93 0.44
C ALA A 25 7.02 6.41 0.94
N ALA A 26 8.04 6.34 0.09
CA ALA A 26 9.39 5.91 0.45
C ALA A 26 10.33 7.07 0.86
N CYS A 27 9.85 8.33 0.85
CA CYS A 27 10.69 9.50 1.14
C CYS A 27 11.30 9.57 2.55
N PRO A 28 10.66 9.10 3.64
CA PRO A 28 11.28 9.14 4.97
C PRO A 28 12.52 8.24 5.03
N LYS A 29 13.62 8.78 5.50
CA LYS A 29 14.89 8.04 5.65
C LYS A 29 14.81 6.87 6.63
N GLN A 30 13.82 6.88 7.52
CA GLN A 30 13.59 5.84 8.53
C GLN A 30 12.89 4.61 7.95
N LEU A 31 12.30 4.71 6.75
CA LEU A 31 11.70 3.56 6.11
C LEU A 31 12.76 2.73 5.38
N PRO A 32 12.71 1.39 5.51
CA PRO A 32 13.52 0.52 4.67
C PRO A 32 13.06 0.61 3.20
N PRO A 33 13.83 0.05 2.25
CA PRO A 33 13.39 -0.05 0.86
C PRO A 33 12.01 -0.68 0.74
N LEU A 34 11.09 0.01 0.04
CA LEU A 34 9.73 -0.46 -0.16
C LEU A 34 9.61 -1.24 -1.47
N HIS A 35 9.26 -2.51 -1.39
CA HIS A 35 8.91 -3.32 -2.55
C HIS A 35 7.49 -3.02 -2.98
N PHE A 36 7.24 -2.71 -4.26
CA PHE A 36 5.89 -2.39 -4.73
C PHE A 36 5.52 -3.08 -6.04
N MET A 37 4.24 -3.39 -6.16
CA MET A 37 3.69 -4.03 -7.35
C MET A 37 3.57 -3.05 -8.50
N ALA A 38 4.18 -3.37 -9.63
CA ALA A 38 4.06 -2.60 -10.85
C ALA A 38 3.51 -3.47 -12.00
N LYS A 39 2.75 -2.86 -12.91
CA LYS A 39 2.18 -3.54 -14.06
C LYS A 39 3.29 -4.09 -14.95
N VAL A 40 3.22 -5.39 -15.31
CA VAL A 40 4.25 -6.07 -16.11
C VAL A 40 4.60 -5.34 -17.41
N GLU A 41 3.64 -4.63 -18.01
CA GLU A 41 3.86 -3.87 -19.24
C GLU A 41 4.84 -2.70 -19.07
N LEU A 42 4.99 -2.17 -17.84
CA LEU A 42 5.97 -1.11 -17.55
C LEU A 42 7.41 -1.61 -17.70
N PHE A 43 7.64 -2.89 -17.42
CA PHE A 43 8.96 -3.52 -17.55
C PHE A 43 9.35 -3.85 -19.00
N LYS A 44 8.41 -3.76 -19.96
CA LYS A 44 8.72 -3.94 -21.39
C LYS A 44 9.50 -2.77 -21.98
N ASN A 45 9.36 -1.57 -21.42
CA ASN A 45 10.19 -0.44 -21.78
C ASN A 45 11.52 -0.52 -21.02
N PRO A 46 12.68 -0.57 -21.66
CA PRO A 46 13.96 -0.79 -20.98
C PRO A 46 14.32 0.30 -19.96
N ILE A 47 14.00 1.56 -20.26
CA ILE A 47 14.30 2.69 -19.35
C ILE A 47 13.38 2.62 -18.12
N VAL A 48 12.08 2.46 -18.35
CA VAL A 48 11.09 2.37 -17.27
C VAL A 48 11.29 1.10 -16.45
N GLY A 49 11.59 -0.02 -17.09
CA GLY A 49 11.87 -1.29 -16.42
C GLY A 49 13.11 -1.22 -15.55
N TRP A 50 14.19 -0.62 -16.06
CA TRP A 50 15.39 -0.36 -15.28
C TRP A 50 15.09 0.49 -14.03
N PHE A 51 14.39 1.61 -14.19
CA PHE A 51 13.97 2.47 -13.08
C PHE A 51 13.10 1.71 -12.06
N MET A 52 12.07 0.98 -12.53
CA MET A 52 11.19 0.19 -11.65
C MET A 52 11.97 -0.84 -10.83
N THR A 53 12.90 -1.55 -11.46
CA THR A 53 13.72 -2.56 -10.77
C THR A 53 14.61 -1.92 -9.70
N HIS A 54 15.25 -0.79 -10.00
CA HIS A 54 16.10 -0.07 -9.04
C HIS A 54 15.30 0.56 -7.89
N MET A 55 14.01 0.80 -8.10
CA MET A 55 13.08 1.25 -7.07
C MET A 55 12.38 0.09 -6.35
N TYR A 56 12.89 -1.14 -6.42
CA TYR A 56 12.31 -2.34 -5.82
C TYR A 56 10.90 -2.67 -6.32
N GLY A 57 10.54 -2.19 -7.52
CA GLY A 57 9.29 -2.57 -8.19
C GLY A 57 9.37 -3.99 -8.75
N PHE A 58 8.32 -4.77 -8.59
CA PHE A 58 8.22 -6.11 -9.17
C PHE A 58 7.01 -6.24 -10.12
N PRO A 59 7.16 -7.02 -11.22
CA PRO A 59 6.11 -7.12 -12.22
C PRO A 59 4.97 -8.01 -11.75
N VAL A 60 3.73 -7.54 -11.94
CA VAL A 60 2.51 -8.34 -11.73
C VAL A 60 1.62 -8.27 -12.96
N LYS A 61 1.00 -9.40 -13.32
CA LYS A 61 -0.09 -9.43 -14.30
C LYS A 61 -1.39 -9.08 -13.57
N ARG A 62 -2.07 -8.01 -13.98
CA ARG A 62 -3.37 -7.65 -13.41
C ARG A 62 -4.47 -8.40 -14.16
N GLY A 63 -5.17 -9.31 -13.48
CA GLY A 63 -6.27 -10.08 -14.07
C GLY A 63 -7.06 -10.86 -13.01
N LYS A 64 -8.21 -11.43 -13.40
CA LYS A 64 -8.97 -12.32 -12.52
C LYS A 64 -8.19 -13.63 -12.33
N GLY A 65 -8.00 -14.05 -11.07
CA GLY A 65 -7.39 -15.34 -10.72
C GLY A 65 -5.87 -15.39 -10.70
N ASP A 66 -5.17 -14.25 -10.85
CA ASP A 66 -3.72 -14.23 -10.69
C ASP A 66 -3.35 -14.00 -9.23
N ASN A 67 -3.04 -15.07 -8.51
CA ASN A 67 -2.59 -15.04 -7.12
C ASN A 67 -1.09 -14.71 -7.00
N SER A 68 -0.35 -14.63 -8.11
CA SER A 68 1.10 -14.41 -8.09
C SER A 68 1.51 -13.14 -7.36
N ALA A 69 0.68 -12.11 -7.42
CA ALA A 69 0.89 -10.85 -6.70
C ALA A 69 0.79 -11.02 -5.18
N ILE A 70 -0.13 -11.85 -4.71
CA ILE A 70 -0.31 -12.16 -3.29
C ILE A 70 0.84 -13.03 -2.81
N GLU A 71 1.14 -14.12 -3.52
CA GLU A 71 2.23 -15.04 -3.20
C GLU A 71 3.60 -14.32 -3.15
N TYR A 72 3.84 -13.40 -4.09
CA TYR A 72 5.05 -12.60 -4.09
C TYR A 72 5.09 -11.62 -2.91
N GLY A 73 3.96 -11.00 -2.56
CA GLY A 73 3.84 -10.13 -1.39
C GLY A 73 4.11 -10.88 -0.09
N GLU A 74 3.54 -12.08 0.06
CA GLU A 74 3.80 -12.97 1.20
C GLU A 74 5.29 -13.32 1.31
N LYS A 75 5.92 -13.67 0.18
CA LYS A 75 7.35 -13.95 0.12
C LYS A 75 8.18 -12.77 0.61
N ILE A 76 7.94 -11.56 0.09
CA ILE A 76 8.65 -10.33 0.47
C ILE A 76 8.59 -10.10 1.98
N ILE A 77 7.39 -10.17 2.56
CA ILE A 77 7.19 -9.94 4.00
C ILE A 77 7.86 -11.05 4.84
N ASN A 78 7.79 -12.31 4.41
CA ASN A 78 8.41 -13.44 5.12
C ASN A 78 9.95 -13.39 5.05
N GLU A 79 10.53 -12.80 4.01
CA GLU A 79 11.96 -12.54 3.89
C GLU A 79 12.43 -11.33 4.72
N GLY A 80 11.53 -10.67 5.46
CA GLY A 80 11.85 -9.54 6.32
C GLY A 80 11.89 -8.19 5.61
N HIS A 81 11.42 -8.13 4.36
CA HIS A 81 11.30 -6.89 3.60
C HIS A 81 9.95 -6.21 3.83
N VAL A 82 9.86 -4.93 3.47
CA VAL A 82 8.63 -4.15 3.56
C VAL A 82 8.03 -3.97 2.18
N MET A 83 6.75 -4.23 2.06
CA MET A 83 6.00 -4.09 0.83
C MET A 83 5.09 -2.87 0.88
N ALA A 84 5.01 -2.11 -0.20
CA ALA A 84 4.01 -1.08 -0.39
C ALA A 84 2.89 -1.58 -1.31
N ILE A 85 1.65 -1.36 -0.93
CA ILE A 85 0.45 -1.74 -1.69
C ILE A 85 -0.54 -0.58 -1.76
N CYS A 86 -1.22 -0.45 -2.89
CA CYS A 86 -2.36 0.45 -3.01
C CYS A 86 -3.64 -0.39 -2.88
N PRO A 87 -4.37 -0.31 -1.74
CA PRO A 87 -5.53 -1.17 -1.50
C PRO A 87 -6.64 -1.04 -2.55
N GLU A 88 -6.74 0.11 -3.20
CA GLU A 88 -7.71 0.37 -4.28
C GLU A 88 -7.48 -0.50 -5.52
N GLY A 89 -6.27 -1.02 -5.70
CA GLY A 89 -5.86 -1.90 -6.79
C GLY A 89 -5.78 -1.24 -8.17
N LYS A 90 -6.10 0.04 -8.28
CA LYS A 90 -5.98 0.86 -9.48
C LYS A 90 -5.81 2.33 -9.11
N ARG A 91 -5.20 3.11 -10.00
CA ARG A 91 -5.12 4.55 -9.83
C ARG A 91 -6.51 5.19 -9.87
N ILE A 92 -6.80 6.07 -8.92
CA ILE A 92 -8.00 6.88 -8.89
C ILE A 92 -7.90 7.94 -9.97
N LYS A 93 -8.97 8.11 -10.73
CA LYS A 93 -9.05 9.16 -11.75
C LYS A 93 -9.76 10.41 -11.25
N ASP A 94 -10.23 10.40 -10.00
CA ASP A 94 -10.85 11.56 -9.39
C ASP A 94 -9.83 12.70 -9.27
N LYS A 95 -10.26 13.90 -9.66
CA LYS A 95 -9.40 15.10 -9.64
C LYS A 95 -9.06 15.56 -8.21
N ASN A 96 -9.90 15.20 -7.25
CA ASN A 96 -9.74 15.58 -5.84
C ASN A 96 -8.92 14.55 -5.06
N GLY A 97 -8.59 13.40 -5.67
CA GLY A 97 -7.78 12.36 -5.03
C GLY A 97 -8.45 11.61 -3.88
N VAL A 98 -9.78 11.69 -3.77
CA VAL A 98 -10.54 11.06 -2.68
C VAL A 98 -10.30 9.55 -2.65
N PRO A 99 -9.82 8.97 -1.53
CA PRO A 99 -9.57 7.55 -1.41
C PRO A 99 -10.81 6.71 -1.72
N GLN A 100 -10.63 5.59 -2.40
CA GLN A 100 -11.71 4.73 -2.87
C GLN A 100 -11.73 3.43 -2.07
N ARG A 101 -12.78 2.63 -2.27
CA ARG A 101 -12.99 1.35 -1.57
C ARG A 101 -11.81 0.39 -1.77
N ALA A 102 -11.40 -0.26 -0.68
CA ALA A 102 -10.34 -1.26 -0.68
C ALA A 102 -10.73 -2.55 -1.42
N LYS A 103 -9.74 -3.19 -2.03
CA LYS A 103 -9.74 -4.61 -2.40
C LYS A 103 -9.12 -5.43 -1.27
N SER A 104 -9.43 -6.71 -1.23
CA SER A 104 -9.02 -7.62 -0.16
C SER A 104 -7.51 -7.91 -0.11
N GLY A 105 -6.74 -7.61 -1.16
CA GLY A 105 -5.34 -8.04 -1.28
C GLY A 105 -4.45 -7.66 -0.09
N VAL A 106 -4.57 -6.44 0.44
CA VAL A 106 -3.80 -6.01 1.61
C VAL A 106 -4.09 -6.88 2.84
N ALA A 107 -5.37 -7.18 3.10
CA ALA A 107 -5.78 -7.98 4.25
C ALA A 107 -5.42 -9.47 4.08
N VAL A 108 -5.45 -9.99 2.84
CA VAL A 108 -5.02 -11.37 2.53
C VAL A 108 -3.54 -11.55 2.84
N ILE A 109 -2.68 -10.66 2.33
CA ILE A 109 -1.24 -10.72 2.59
C ILE A 109 -0.94 -10.52 4.08
N ALA A 110 -1.56 -9.52 4.72
CA ALA A 110 -1.38 -9.25 6.14
C ALA A 110 -1.75 -10.46 7.01
N LYS A 111 -2.90 -11.12 6.70
CA LYS A 111 -3.34 -12.34 7.40
C LYS A 111 -2.35 -13.48 7.23
N ALA A 112 -1.93 -13.77 6.00
CA ALA A 112 -1.05 -14.89 5.68
C ALA A 112 0.35 -14.74 6.30
N THR A 113 0.81 -13.50 6.47
CA THR A 113 2.15 -13.20 7.01
C THR A 113 2.14 -12.77 8.47
N ASN A 114 0.95 -12.64 9.07
CA ASN A 114 0.74 -12.03 10.39
C ASN A 114 1.43 -10.66 10.52
N ALA A 115 1.42 -9.88 9.43
CA ALA A 115 2.03 -8.57 9.37
C ALA A 115 1.05 -7.47 9.75
N SER A 116 1.55 -6.43 10.40
CA SER A 116 0.82 -5.19 10.63
C SER A 116 0.68 -4.38 9.34
N VAL A 117 -0.18 -3.37 9.33
CA VAL A 117 -0.35 -2.46 8.19
C VAL A 117 -0.13 -1.02 8.64
N LEU A 118 0.78 -0.32 7.97
CA LEU A 118 1.02 1.12 8.15
C LEU A 118 0.19 1.88 7.11
N PRO A 119 -0.90 2.56 7.52
CA PRO A 119 -1.69 3.37 6.61
C PRO A 119 -0.97 4.68 6.30
N VAL A 120 -0.94 5.06 5.04
CA VAL A 120 -0.30 6.29 4.57
C VAL A 120 -1.24 7.02 3.60
N ALA A 121 -1.48 8.30 3.85
CA ALA A 121 -2.22 9.17 2.95
C ALA A 121 -1.27 10.09 2.19
N ILE A 122 -1.45 10.17 0.88
CA ILE A 122 -0.81 11.14 0.01
C ILE A 122 -1.86 12.14 -0.43
N CYS A 123 -1.67 13.39 -0.02
CA CYS A 123 -2.61 14.49 -0.20
C CYS A 123 -2.01 15.57 -1.09
N CYS A 124 -2.81 16.12 -1.99
CA CYS A 124 -2.46 17.27 -2.80
C CYS A 124 -3.74 18.03 -3.14
N ASP A 125 -3.70 19.34 -3.10
CA ASP A 125 -4.80 20.17 -3.60
C ASP A 125 -4.88 20.07 -5.14
N GLY A 126 -5.79 19.23 -5.61
CA GLY A 126 -5.97 18.86 -7.01
C GLY A 126 -4.92 17.87 -7.54
N PRO A 127 -4.78 17.75 -8.87
CA PRO A 127 -3.85 16.79 -9.49
C PRO A 127 -2.39 17.06 -9.11
N ILE A 128 -1.65 16.01 -8.74
CA ILE A 128 -0.22 16.11 -8.46
C ILE A 128 0.54 16.52 -9.72
N LYS A 129 1.20 17.67 -9.66
CA LYS A 129 2.01 18.27 -10.74
C LYS A 129 3.25 18.94 -10.16
N ALA A 130 4.26 19.20 -11.01
CA ALA A 130 5.44 19.95 -10.62
C ALA A 130 5.05 21.33 -10.03
N GLY A 131 5.68 21.68 -8.90
CA GLY A 131 5.40 22.93 -8.17
C GLY A 131 4.20 22.88 -7.21
N LYS A 132 3.49 21.76 -7.11
CA LYS A 132 2.43 21.54 -6.11
C LYS A 132 3.02 21.02 -4.80
N HIS A 133 2.42 21.46 -3.69
CA HIS A 133 2.70 20.89 -2.38
C HIS A 133 2.04 19.52 -2.27
N VAL A 134 2.78 18.54 -1.79
CA VAL A 134 2.28 17.19 -1.52
C VAL A 134 2.57 16.87 -0.06
N THR A 135 1.52 16.58 0.70
CA THR A 135 1.61 16.13 2.09
C THR A 135 1.55 14.61 2.14
N ILE A 136 2.40 14.01 2.98
CA ILE A 136 2.43 12.55 3.17
C ILE A 136 2.27 12.30 4.66
N SER A 137 1.14 11.72 5.04
CA SER A 137 0.76 11.47 6.43
C SER A 137 0.81 9.98 6.76
N TYR A 138 1.59 9.63 7.78
CA TYR A 138 1.77 8.25 8.27
C TYR A 138 0.91 8.04 9.51
N GLY A 139 -0.06 7.13 9.42
CA GLY A 139 -0.96 6.79 10.50
C GLY A 139 -0.37 5.84 11.54
N LYS A 140 -1.17 5.48 12.53
CA LYS A 140 -0.80 4.45 13.50
C LYS A 140 -0.78 3.07 12.85
N LEU A 141 0.14 2.25 13.29
CA LEU A 141 0.24 0.86 12.85
C LEU A 141 -1.04 0.09 13.23
N ILE A 142 -1.67 -0.53 12.25
CA ILE A 142 -2.82 -1.42 12.43
C ILE A 142 -2.27 -2.82 12.63
N THR A 143 -2.49 -3.37 13.81
CA THR A 143 -1.93 -4.68 14.17
C THR A 143 -2.81 -5.85 13.67
N PRO A 144 -2.30 -7.09 13.65
CA PRO A 144 -3.11 -8.27 13.39
C PRO A 144 -4.32 -8.41 14.33
N GLU A 145 -4.18 -7.98 15.59
CA GLU A 145 -5.24 -7.96 16.60
C GLU A 145 -6.33 -6.94 16.24
N ASP A 146 -5.95 -5.73 15.80
CA ASP A 146 -6.91 -4.71 15.33
C ASP A 146 -7.72 -5.23 14.14
N MET A 147 -7.09 -6.02 13.27
CA MET A 147 -7.72 -6.67 12.12
C MET A 147 -8.48 -7.96 12.49
N ARG A 148 -8.45 -8.37 13.77
CA ARG A 148 -9.11 -9.56 14.32
C ARG A 148 -8.69 -10.85 13.63
N PHE A 149 -7.40 -11.00 13.30
CA PHE A 149 -6.88 -12.19 12.64
C PHE A 149 -6.86 -13.44 13.53
N ASP A 150 -6.99 -13.27 14.83
CA ASP A 150 -7.12 -14.31 15.87
C ASP A 150 -8.53 -14.91 15.96
N LYS A 151 -9.52 -14.36 15.27
CA LYS A 151 -10.91 -14.83 15.30
C LYS A 151 -11.02 -16.29 14.86
N GLU A 152 -11.65 -17.14 15.69
CA GLU A 152 -11.77 -18.58 15.50
C GLU A 152 -12.44 -18.97 14.17
N ASN A 153 -13.48 -18.24 13.74
CA ASN A 153 -14.20 -18.46 12.48
C ASN A 153 -13.93 -17.31 11.49
N PHE A 154 -12.65 -17.04 11.19
CA PHE A 154 -12.25 -15.99 10.27
C PHE A 154 -12.59 -16.37 8.82
N GLY A 155 -13.41 -15.55 8.17
CA GLY A 155 -13.93 -15.84 6.83
C GLY A 155 -13.76 -14.68 5.83
N PRO A 156 -14.33 -14.84 4.61
CA PRO A 156 -14.22 -13.81 3.56
C PRO A 156 -14.81 -12.46 3.93
N HIS A 157 -15.78 -12.43 4.85
CA HIS A 157 -16.35 -11.18 5.37
C HIS A 157 -15.33 -10.45 6.25
N ASP A 158 -14.60 -11.18 7.09
CA ASP A 158 -13.59 -10.61 7.99
C ASP A 158 -12.39 -10.05 7.22
N ILE A 159 -11.95 -10.73 6.15
CA ILE A 159 -10.96 -10.20 5.19
C ILE A 159 -11.39 -8.84 4.64
N ARG A 160 -12.66 -8.72 4.28
CA ARG A 160 -13.21 -7.47 3.74
C ARG A 160 -13.26 -6.37 4.78
N ASN A 161 -13.63 -6.72 6.01
CA ASN A 161 -13.64 -5.78 7.14
C ASN A 161 -12.22 -5.29 7.47
N ALA A 162 -11.23 -6.19 7.49
CA ALA A 162 -9.84 -5.81 7.69
C ALA A 162 -9.32 -4.87 6.58
N ALA A 163 -9.65 -5.15 5.32
CA ALA A 163 -9.28 -4.28 4.21
C ALA A 163 -9.97 -2.90 4.31
N ASN A 164 -11.24 -2.86 4.71
CA ASN A 164 -11.95 -1.60 4.94
C ASN A 164 -11.34 -0.82 6.10
N LEU A 165 -10.99 -1.47 7.22
CA LEU A 165 -10.31 -0.82 8.35
C LEU A 165 -9.03 -0.10 7.90
N VAL A 166 -8.22 -0.73 7.05
CA VAL A 166 -7.02 -0.10 6.48
C VAL A 166 -7.40 1.13 5.65
N MET A 167 -8.43 1.02 4.81
CA MET A 167 -8.85 2.12 3.95
C MET A 167 -9.47 3.28 4.73
N ASP A 168 -10.26 2.99 5.76
CA ASP A 168 -10.87 3.98 6.64
C ASP A 168 -9.79 4.81 7.36
N ASN A 169 -8.69 4.17 7.81
CA ASN A 169 -7.55 4.86 8.39
C ASN A 169 -6.83 5.75 7.36
N ILE A 170 -6.64 5.28 6.11
CA ILE A 170 -6.06 6.11 5.04
C ILE A 170 -6.97 7.30 4.75
N THR A 171 -8.29 7.09 4.69
CA THR A 171 -9.27 8.15 4.43
C THR A 171 -9.28 9.19 5.54
N ALA A 172 -9.26 8.76 6.80
CA ALA A 172 -9.20 9.68 7.94
C ALA A 172 -7.93 10.55 7.94
N LEU A 173 -6.76 9.97 7.58
CA LEU A 173 -5.52 10.73 7.40
C LEU A 173 -5.64 11.75 6.26
N TRP A 174 -6.24 11.34 5.15
CA TRP A 174 -6.43 12.19 3.98
C TRP A 174 -7.37 13.36 4.29
N GLU A 175 -8.49 13.10 4.98
CA GLU A 175 -9.47 14.12 5.39
C GLU A 175 -8.86 15.14 6.37
N ALA A 176 -8.00 14.70 7.28
CA ALA A 176 -7.33 15.57 8.24
C ALA A 176 -6.36 16.56 7.58
N GLU A 177 -5.85 16.27 6.38
CA GLU A 177 -4.92 17.15 5.66
C GLU A 177 -5.62 18.11 4.67
N ILE A 178 -6.86 17.81 4.30
CA ILE A 178 -7.60 18.59 3.28
C ILE A 178 -8.61 19.56 3.92
N ASN A 179 -9.05 19.29 5.14
CA ASN A 179 -9.94 20.18 5.92
C ASN A 179 -9.14 21.15 6.77
#